data_7a0df28e15aa229c31b56fc42c50dda8
#
_entry.id   7a0df28e15aa229c31b56fc42c50dda8
#
_cell.length_a   1.000
_cell.length_b   1.000
_cell.length_c   1.000
_cell.angle_alpha   90.00
_cell.angle_beta   90.00
_cell.angle_gamma   90.00
#
_symmetry.space_group_name_H-M   'P 1'
#
loop_
_entity.id
_entity.type
_entity.pdbx_description
1 polymer ?
#
loop_
_entity_poly.entity_id
_entity_poly.type
_entity_poly.pdbx_seq_one_letter_code
_entity_poly.pdbx_strand_id
1 'polypeptide(L)'
;MSSPPESARSASVSAFLTAFDGGAFFEAHEILEAFWIDYRGGDRDFYRGLIQAAVALHHAGTGNAVGAAGVAARARQNLAMYAPNYDTIDVNALLARLAAL
;
A
#
# COMPACT_ATOMS: atom_id res chain seq x y z
N MET A 1 1.97 -22.88 7.42
CA MET A 1 1.94 -22.55 5.98
C MET A 1 3.15 -21.76 5.60
N SER A 2 3.70 -22.00 4.44
CA SER A 2 4.86 -21.27 3.96
C SER A 2 4.45 -19.90 3.46
N SER A 3 5.34 -18.90 3.67
CA SER A 3 5.17 -17.59 3.08
C SER A 3 5.30 -17.68 1.55
N PRO A 4 4.65 -16.80 0.78
CA PRO A 4 4.83 -16.75 -0.67
C PRO A 4 6.30 -16.58 -1.04
N PRO A 5 6.74 -17.12 -2.19
CA PRO A 5 8.12 -16.96 -2.64
C PRO A 5 8.41 -15.52 -3.08
N GLU A 6 9.71 -15.18 -3.14
CA GLU A 6 10.19 -13.85 -3.56
C GLU A 6 9.63 -13.44 -4.92
N SER A 7 9.52 -14.39 -5.86
CA SER A 7 8.97 -14.11 -7.19
C SER A 7 7.51 -13.68 -7.14
N ALA A 8 6.72 -14.27 -6.24
CA ALA A 8 5.32 -13.88 -6.04
C ALA A 8 5.21 -12.47 -5.45
N ARG A 9 6.10 -12.13 -4.52
CA ARG A 9 6.19 -10.79 -3.95
C ARG A 9 6.48 -9.76 -5.04
N SER A 10 7.53 -9.98 -5.82
CA SER A 10 7.92 -9.06 -6.89
C SER A 10 6.81 -8.86 -7.92
N ALA A 11 6.15 -9.94 -8.33
CA ALA A 11 5.04 -9.87 -9.27
C ALA A 11 3.86 -9.10 -8.71
N SER A 12 3.52 -9.33 -7.45
CA SER A 12 2.40 -8.66 -6.78
C SER A 12 2.67 -7.17 -6.57
N VAL A 13 3.89 -6.81 -6.18
CA VAL A 13 4.28 -5.41 -6.01
C VAL A 13 4.27 -4.68 -7.35
N SER A 14 4.79 -5.31 -8.40
CA SER A 14 4.79 -4.73 -9.75
C SER A 14 3.36 -4.50 -10.26
N ALA A 15 2.48 -5.48 -10.10
CA ALA A 15 1.08 -5.36 -10.50
C ALA A 15 0.35 -4.29 -9.67
N PHE A 16 0.62 -4.22 -8.36
CA PHE A 16 0.10 -3.19 -7.49
C PHE A 16 0.49 -1.79 -7.99
N LEU A 17 1.77 -1.59 -8.29
CA LEU A 17 2.27 -0.28 -8.73
C LEU A 17 1.65 0.13 -10.07
N THR A 18 1.49 -0.79 -11.00
CA THR A 18 0.85 -0.51 -12.28
C THR A 18 -0.58 -0.01 -12.08
N ALA A 19 -1.36 -0.70 -11.25
CA ALA A 19 -2.74 -0.30 -10.95
C ALA A 19 -2.78 1.02 -10.17
N PHE A 20 -1.92 1.16 -9.17
CA PHE A 20 -1.84 2.35 -8.33
C PHE A 20 -1.47 3.59 -9.14
N ASP A 21 -0.46 3.51 -9.99
CA ASP A 21 0.01 4.62 -10.81
C ASP A 21 -1.03 4.99 -11.88
N GLY A 22 -1.85 4.05 -12.29
CA GLY A 22 -2.96 4.27 -13.21
C GLY A 22 -4.22 4.82 -12.54
N GLY A 23 -4.22 5.00 -11.23
CA GLY A 23 -5.37 5.49 -10.48
C GLY A 23 -6.42 4.43 -10.13
N ALA A 24 -6.14 3.16 -10.43
CA ALA A 24 -7.03 2.04 -10.10
C ALA A 24 -6.75 1.55 -8.66
N PHE A 25 -7.06 2.40 -7.69
CA PHE A 25 -6.69 2.16 -6.29
C PHE A 25 -7.40 0.96 -5.67
N PHE A 26 -8.67 0.74 -6.00
CA PHE A 26 -9.40 -0.41 -5.49
C PHE A 26 -8.77 -1.71 -5.96
N GLU A 27 -8.47 -1.81 -7.26
CA GLU A 27 -7.80 -2.99 -7.83
C GLU A 27 -6.40 -3.17 -7.23
N ALA A 28 -5.66 -2.07 -7.06
CA ALA A 28 -4.33 -2.12 -6.48
C ALA A 28 -4.37 -2.76 -5.10
N HIS A 29 -5.31 -2.33 -4.25
CA HIS A 29 -5.41 -2.89 -2.90
C HIS A 29 -5.75 -4.39 -2.94
N GLU A 30 -6.63 -4.83 -3.83
CA GLU A 30 -6.99 -6.24 -3.95
C GLU A 30 -5.81 -7.10 -4.41
N ILE A 31 -5.03 -6.62 -5.35
CA ILE A 31 -3.85 -7.32 -5.88
C ILE A 31 -2.85 -7.57 -4.75
N LEU A 32 -2.54 -6.55 -3.99
CA LEU A 32 -1.51 -6.67 -2.95
C LEU A 32 -2.04 -7.41 -1.72
N GLU A 33 -3.31 -7.27 -1.38
CA GLU A 33 -3.93 -7.99 -0.28
C GLU A 33 -3.90 -9.49 -0.51
N ALA A 34 -4.14 -9.95 -1.74
CA ALA A 34 -4.09 -11.37 -2.09
C ALA A 34 -2.72 -11.99 -1.80
N PHE A 35 -1.64 -11.23 -2.03
CA PHE A 35 -0.29 -11.65 -1.66
C PHE A 35 -0.09 -11.57 -0.14
N TRP A 36 -0.48 -10.44 0.47
CA TRP A 36 -0.19 -10.09 1.85
C TRP A 36 -0.82 -11.05 2.87
N ILE A 37 -1.98 -11.59 2.55
CA ILE A 37 -2.76 -12.40 3.48
C ILE A 37 -1.97 -13.62 3.98
N ASP A 38 -1.10 -14.19 3.14
CA ASP A 38 -0.25 -15.34 3.48
C ASP A 38 1.21 -14.97 3.74
N TYR A 39 1.57 -13.70 3.54
CA TYR A 39 2.95 -13.26 3.68
C TYR A 39 3.35 -13.17 5.17
N ARG A 40 4.51 -13.74 5.52
CA ARG A 40 5.00 -13.80 6.89
C ARG A 40 6.36 -13.13 7.08
N GLY A 41 6.82 -12.32 6.13
CA GLY A 41 8.08 -11.59 6.22
C GLY A 41 8.06 -10.54 7.33
N GLY A 42 9.25 -10.15 7.80
CA GLY A 42 9.40 -9.16 8.87
C GLY A 42 8.93 -7.76 8.47
N ASP A 43 8.80 -7.51 7.16
CA ASP A 43 8.32 -6.25 6.60
C ASP A 43 6.83 -6.30 6.21
N ARG A 44 6.09 -7.20 6.82
CA ARG A 44 4.65 -7.39 6.55
C ARG A 44 3.87 -6.09 6.74
N ASP A 45 4.23 -5.27 7.71
CA ASP A 45 3.57 -4.00 7.97
C ASP A 45 3.79 -2.97 6.87
N PHE A 46 4.92 -3.03 6.17
CA PHE A 46 5.16 -2.17 5.01
C PHE A 46 4.10 -2.41 3.92
N TYR A 47 3.88 -3.68 3.57
CA TYR A 47 2.89 -4.02 2.54
C TYR A 47 1.47 -3.71 2.99
N ARG A 48 1.19 -3.90 4.27
CA ARG A 48 -0.09 -3.46 4.85
C ARG A 48 -0.28 -1.96 4.66
N GLY A 49 0.77 -1.17 4.88
CA GLY A 49 0.73 0.27 4.67
C GLY A 49 0.44 0.64 3.22
N LEU A 50 1.01 -0.09 2.26
CA LEU A 50 0.72 0.13 0.84
C LEU A 50 -0.75 -0.17 0.51
N ILE A 51 -1.29 -1.25 1.04
CA ILE A 51 -2.70 -1.61 0.86
C ILE A 51 -3.59 -0.50 1.42
N GLN A 52 -3.30 -0.03 2.63
CA GLN A 52 -4.05 1.05 3.27
C GLN A 52 -3.94 2.35 2.48
N ALA A 53 -2.77 2.66 1.90
CA ALA A 53 -2.59 3.82 1.06
C ALA A 53 -3.54 3.79 -0.15
N ALA A 54 -3.65 2.65 -0.80
CA ALA A 54 -4.57 2.48 -1.93
C ALA A 54 -6.03 2.66 -1.49
N VAL A 55 -6.41 2.09 -0.35
CA VAL A 55 -7.77 2.23 0.20
C VAL A 55 -8.08 3.70 0.52
N ALA A 56 -7.12 4.41 1.13
CA ALA A 56 -7.30 5.83 1.45
C ALA A 56 -7.53 6.67 0.19
N LEU A 57 -6.75 6.44 -0.86
CA LEU A 57 -6.90 7.17 -2.11
C LEU A 57 -8.18 6.82 -2.83
N HIS A 58 -8.63 5.57 -2.73
CA HIS A 58 -9.93 5.17 -3.25
C HIS A 58 -11.07 5.93 -2.54
N HIS A 59 -11.04 6.00 -1.22
CA HIS A 59 -12.03 6.76 -0.45
C HIS A 59 -12.04 8.24 -0.84
N ALA A 60 -10.85 8.83 -1.00
CA ALA A 60 -10.73 10.23 -1.42
C ALA A 60 -11.38 10.45 -2.79
N GLY A 61 -11.15 9.52 -3.71
CA GLY A 61 -11.70 9.58 -5.07
C GLY A 61 -13.21 9.40 -5.14
N THR A 62 -13.81 8.77 -4.12
CA THR A 62 -15.27 8.54 -4.06
C THR A 62 -15.99 9.54 -3.15
N GLY A 63 -15.29 10.57 -2.69
CA GLY A 63 -15.90 11.61 -1.87
C GLY A 63 -16.00 11.29 -0.37
N ASN A 64 -15.38 10.19 0.07
CA ASN A 64 -15.36 9.80 1.49
C ASN A 64 -14.12 10.38 2.17
N ALA A 65 -14.13 11.68 2.46
CA ALA A 65 -12.99 12.38 3.05
C ALA A 65 -12.65 11.88 4.46
N VAL A 66 -13.67 11.54 5.27
CA VAL A 66 -13.47 11.03 6.63
C VAL A 66 -12.78 9.66 6.59
N GLY A 67 -13.27 8.76 5.75
CA GLY A 67 -12.68 7.44 5.56
C GLY A 67 -11.25 7.54 5.03
N ALA A 68 -11.02 8.43 4.06
CA ALA A 68 -9.71 8.66 3.49
C ALA A 68 -8.70 9.10 4.56
N ALA A 69 -9.05 10.09 5.37
CA ALA A 69 -8.15 10.61 6.42
C ALA A 69 -7.83 9.54 7.47
N GLY A 70 -8.82 8.77 7.89
CA GLY A 70 -8.63 7.72 8.89
C GLY A 70 -7.72 6.61 8.42
N VAL A 71 -7.92 6.12 7.20
CA VAL A 71 -7.08 5.05 6.62
C VAL A 71 -5.69 5.59 6.29
N ALA A 72 -5.59 6.83 5.79
CA ALA A 72 -4.31 7.47 5.51
C ALA A 72 -3.43 7.57 6.75
N ALA A 73 -4.02 7.88 7.90
CA ALA A 73 -3.27 7.93 9.16
C ALA A 73 -2.66 6.56 9.50
N ARG A 74 -3.42 5.49 9.35
CA ARG A 74 -2.93 4.12 9.59
C ARG A 74 -1.83 3.73 8.59
N ALA A 75 -2.02 4.09 7.32
CA ALA A 75 -1.02 3.83 6.29
C ALA A 75 0.31 4.52 6.63
N ARG A 76 0.24 5.79 7.03
CA ARG A 76 1.44 6.55 7.41
C ARG A 76 2.17 5.92 8.58
N GLN A 77 1.45 5.43 9.60
CA GLN A 77 2.05 4.74 10.73
C GLN A 77 2.82 3.49 10.30
N ASN A 78 2.25 2.71 9.38
CA ASN A 78 2.89 1.49 8.89
C ASN A 78 4.08 1.78 7.96
N LEU A 79 4.07 2.90 7.25
CA LEU A 79 5.08 3.23 6.24
C LEU A 79 6.26 4.05 6.78
N ALA A 80 6.05 4.80 7.85
CA ALA A 80 7.02 5.80 8.32
C ALA A 80 8.42 5.25 8.55
N MET A 81 8.54 4.05 9.14
CA MET A 81 9.85 3.48 9.43
C MET A 81 10.60 2.99 8.19
N TYR A 82 9.94 2.94 7.04
CA TYR A 82 10.53 2.49 5.78
C TYR A 82 10.96 3.64 4.86
N ALA A 83 10.78 4.89 5.32
CA ALA A 83 11.24 6.08 4.60
C ALA A 83 12.78 6.13 4.59
N PRO A 84 13.42 6.74 3.57
CA PRO A 84 12.79 7.47 2.45
C PRO A 84 12.31 6.58 1.30
N ASN A 85 12.84 5.38 1.16
CA ASN A 85 12.43 4.45 0.11
C ASN A 85 12.64 3.00 0.57
N TYR A 86 11.83 2.10 0.04
CA TYR A 86 11.89 0.69 0.38
C TYR A 86 11.27 -0.10 -0.77
N ASP A 87 11.90 -1.23 -1.13
CA ASP A 87 11.42 -2.14 -2.17
C ASP A 87 11.03 -1.40 -3.47
N THR A 88 11.93 -0.54 -3.96
CA THR A 88 11.77 0.30 -5.15
C THR A 88 10.67 1.37 -5.06
N ILE A 89 10.10 1.58 -3.88
CA ILE A 89 9.00 2.52 -3.67
C ILE A 89 9.51 3.77 -2.97
N ASP A 90 9.14 4.95 -3.50
CA ASP A 90 9.44 6.24 -2.87
C ASP A 90 8.44 6.46 -1.72
N VAL A 91 8.85 6.04 -0.53
CA VAL A 91 8.00 6.12 0.67
C VAL A 91 7.75 7.55 1.08
N ASN A 92 8.75 8.44 0.94
CA ASN A 92 8.57 9.85 1.26
C ASN A 92 7.50 10.51 0.40
N ALA A 93 7.49 10.25 -0.89
CA ALA A 93 6.47 10.77 -1.80
C ALA A 93 5.08 10.26 -1.42
N LEU A 94 4.98 8.99 -1.07
CA LEU A 94 3.72 8.39 -0.66
C LEU A 94 3.20 8.98 0.66
N LEU A 95 4.09 9.14 1.65
CA LEU A 95 3.74 9.77 2.93
C LEU A 95 3.22 11.19 2.73
N ALA A 96 3.88 11.98 1.86
CA ALA A 96 3.44 13.34 1.56
C ALA A 96 2.04 13.35 0.92
N ARG A 97 1.79 12.42 0.00
CA ARG A 97 0.49 12.29 -0.66
C ARG A 97 -0.61 11.94 0.34
N LEU A 98 -0.33 11.02 1.26
CA LEU A 98 -1.29 10.60 2.29
C LEU A 98 -1.53 11.72 3.32
N ALA A 99 -0.52 12.51 3.64
CA ALA A 99 -0.67 13.64 4.56
C ALA A 99 -1.61 14.72 4.04
N ALA A 100 -1.82 14.78 2.72
CA ALA A 100 -2.74 15.73 2.09
C ALA A 100 -4.22 15.29 2.20
N LEU A 101 -4.47 14.08 2.64
CA LEU A 101 -5.83 13.57 2.84
C LEU A 101 -6.32 13.89 4.27
#